data_70ad5a50c5654c82f16903e28efec341
#
_entry.id   70ad5a50c5654c82f16903e28efec341
#
_cell.length_a   1.000
_cell.length_b   1.000
_cell.length_c   1.000
_cell.angle_alpha   90.00
_cell.angle_beta   90.00
_cell.angle_gamma   90.00
#
_symmetry.space_group_name_H-M   'P 1'
#
loop_
_entity.id
_entity.type
_entity.pdbx_description
1 polymer ?
#
loop_
_entity_poly.entity_id
_entity_poly.type
_entity_poly.pdbx_seq_one_letter_code
_entity_poly.pdbx_strand_id
1 'polypeptide(L)'
;MKVEMTGEEKQSLLLDLLRQHILGEISQGELLQYLRKNILGMSQTHYAELVGISRRTLTDIEQNKGSQAQGIIDKVFKPFGVKSSLAPIQPHMACYLLVGKRE
;
A
#
# COMPACT_ATOMS: atom_id res chain seq x y z
N MET A 1 -12.76 -19.25 -13.44
CA MET A 1 -11.61 -19.85 -12.73
C MET A 1 -10.61 -18.74 -12.42
N LYS A 2 -10.27 -18.63 -11.15
CA LYS A 2 -9.34 -17.59 -10.71
C LYS A 2 -7.91 -18.08 -10.94
N VAL A 3 -7.17 -17.39 -11.79
CA VAL A 3 -5.76 -17.71 -12.00
C VAL A 3 -4.95 -17.00 -10.92
N GLU A 4 -4.20 -17.75 -10.14
CA GLU A 4 -3.34 -17.17 -9.12
C GLU A 4 -2.12 -16.53 -9.78
N MET A 5 -1.75 -15.35 -9.28
CA MET A 5 -0.56 -14.68 -9.75
C MET A 5 0.70 -15.37 -9.22
N THR A 6 1.74 -15.39 -10.05
CA THR A 6 3.06 -15.85 -9.62
C THR A 6 3.67 -14.85 -8.64
N GLY A 7 4.74 -15.26 -7.96
CA GLY A 7 5.50 -14.36 -7.09
C GLY A 7 6.03 -13.13 -7.82
N GLU A 8 6.51 -13.32 -9.05
CA GLU A 8 6.99 -12.21 -9.88
C GLU A 8 5.89 -11.26 -10.27
N GLU A 9 4.71 -11.77 -10.61
CA GLU A 9 3.55 -10.94 -10.93
C GLU A 9 3.08 -10.14 -9.73
N LYS A 10 3.07 -10.75 -8.55
CA LYS A 10 2.72 -10.05 -7.31
C LYS A 10 3.70 -8.93 -6.99
N GLN A 11 4.99 -9.19 -7.16
CA GLN A 11 6.02 -8.17 -6.94
C GLN A 11 5.88 -7.02 -7.93
N SER A 12 5.62 -7.33 -9.19
CA SER A 12 5.43 -6.32 -10.23
C SER A 12 4.22 -5.45 -9.92
N LEU A 13 3.12 -6.06 -9.49
CA LEU A 13 1.91 -5.32 -9.11
C LEU A 13 2.17 -4.43 -7.89
N LEU A 14 2.87 -4.95 -6.88
CA LEU A 14 3.23 -4.17 -5.69
C LEU A 14 4.02 -2.92 -6.08
N LEU A 15 5.04 -3.09 -6.93
CA LEU A 15 5.88 -1.96 -7.34
C LEU A 15 5.10 -0.93 -8.16
N ASP A 16 4.21 -1.38 -9.03
CA ASP A 16 3.33 -0.48 -9.79
C ASP A 16 2.42 0.32 -8.89
N LEU A 17 1.81 -0.33 -7.90
CA LEU A 17 0.92 0.34 -6.96
C LEU A 17 1.67 1.35 -6.08
N LEU A 18 2.88 0.99 -5.64
CA LEU A 18 3.72 1.91 -4.87
C LEU A 18 4.11 3.13 -5.70
N ARG A 19 4.44 2.94 -6.98
CA ARG A 19 4.75 4.05 -7.88
C ARG A 19 3.55 4.98 -8.02
N GLN A 20 2.36 4.43 -8.24
CA GLN A 20 1.14 5.22 -8.33
C GLN A 20 0.88 6.01 -7.06
N HIS A 21 1.12 5.39 -5.91
CA HIS A 21 0.94 6.06 -4.62
C HIS A 21 1.93 7.20 -4.43
N ILE A 22 3.21 6.97 -4.72
CA ILE A 22 4.25 7.99 -4.60
C ILE A 22 3.97 9.17 -5.53
N LEU A 23 3.43 8.89 -6.72
CA LEU A 23 3.06 9.93 -7.69
C LEU A 23 1.74 10.62 -7.36
N GLY A 24 1.06 10.21 -6.30
CA GLY A 24 -0.20 10.84 -5.89
C GLY A 24 -1.42 10.36 -6.65
N GLU A 25 -1.31 9.29 -7.44
CA GLU A 25 -2.42 8.79 -8.25
C GLU A 25 -3.41 7.97 -7.43
N ILE A 26 -2.94 7.30 -6.38
CA ILE A 26 -3.81 6.58 -5.45
C ILE A 26 -3.45 6.97 -4.02
N SER A 27 -4.45 6.96 -3.15
CA SER A 27 -4.27 7.28 -1.73
C SER A 27 -3.65 6.12 -0.97
N GLN A 28 -3.22 6.39 0.26
CA GLN A 28 -2.70 5.36 1.16
C GLN A 28 -3.74 4.26 1.41
N GLY A 29 -5.00 4.66 1.65
CA GLY A 29 -6.08 3.71 1.88
C GLY A 29 -6.39 2.85 0.66
N GLU A 30 -6.40 3.47 -0.52
CA GLU A 30 -6.57 2.73 -1.78
C GLU A 30 -5.42 1.76 -2.01
N LEU A 31 -4.20 2.19 -1.73
CA LEU A 31 -3.03 1.30 -1.85
C LEU A 31 -3.20 0.07 -0.98
N LEU A 32 -3.55 0.25 0.30
CA LEU A 32 -3.74 -0.87 1.22
C LEU A 32 -4.84 -1.80 0.75
N GLN A 33 -5.96 -1.24 0.30
CA GLN A 33 -7.09 -2.03 -0.19
C GLN A 33 -6.70 -2.88 -1.40
N TYR A 34 -6.00 -2.30 -2.38
CA TYR A 34 -5.53 -3.05 -3.54
C TYR A 34 -4.57 -4.17 -3.15
N LEU A 35 -3.63 -3.89 -2.25
CA LEU A 35 -2.66 -4.89 -1.80
C LEU A 35 -3.37 -6.05 -1.09
N ARG A 36 -4.29 -5.73 -0.18
CA ARG A 36 -5.03 -6.76 0.56
C ARG A 36 -5.85 -7.64 -0.37
N LYS A 37 -6.60 -7.01 -1.28
CA LYS A 37 -7.51 -7.73 -2.18
C LYS A 37 -6.80 -8.48 -3.30
N ASN A 38 -5.83 -7.82 -3.94
CA ASN A 38 -5.28 -8.34 -5.20
C ASN A 38 -4.01 -9.16 -5.01
N ILE A 39 -3.24 -8.90 -3.96
CA ILE A 39 -2.03 -9.68 -3.69
C ILE A 39 -2.32 -10.82 -2.72
N LEU A 40 -2.99 -10.53 -1.60
CA LEU A 40 -3.28 -11.55 -0.59
C LEU A 40 -4.64 -12.22 -0.75
N GLY A 41 -5.61 -11.56 -1.40
CA GLY A 41 -6.96 -12.08 -1.54
C GLY A 41 -7.66 -12.28 -0.20
N MET A 42 -7.37 -11.44 0.78
CA MET A 42 -7.91 -11.57 2.14
C MET A 42 -9.03 -10.59 2.40
N SER A 43 -10.01 -11.04 3.20
CA SER A 43 -11.06 -10.16 3.71
C SER A 43 -10.48 -9.18 4.72
N GLN A 44 -11.21 -8.09 5.01
CA GLN A 44 -10.81 -7.15 6.05
C GLN A 44 -10.69 -7.82 7.42
N THR A 45 -11.63 -8.70 7.75
CA THR A 45 -11.61 -9.41 9.04
C THR A 45 -10.35 -10.25 9.18
N HIS A 46 -10.01 -11.05 8.17
CA HIS A 46 -8.82 -11.89 8.22
C HIS A 46 -7.55 -11.06 8.25
N TYR A 47 -7.50 -10.00 7.45
CA TYR A 47 -6.32 -9.15 7.39
C TYR A 47 -6.09 -8.40 8.71
N ALA A 48 -7.16 -7.89 9.32
CA ALA A 48 -7.08 -7.21 10.62
C ALA A 48 -6.54 -8.16 11.70
N GLU A 49 -7.00 -9.41 11.70
CA GLU A 49 -6.48 -10.43 12.61
C GLU A 49 -5.00 -10.70 12.36
N LEU A 50 -4.62 -10.84 11.09
CA LEU A 50 -3.22 -11.10 10.72
C LEU A 50 -2.29 -10.03 11.24
N VAL A 51 -2.64 -8.77 11.09
CA VAL A 51 -1.77 -7.65 11.48
C VAL A 51 -2.01 -7.18 12.91
N GLY A 52 -3.02 -7.72 13.60
CA GLY A 52 -3.25 -7.43 15.02
C GLY A 52 -3.87 -6.07 15.29
N ILE A 53 -4.82 -5.65 14.45
CA ILE A 53 -5.61 -4.43 14.67
C ILE A 53 -7.09 -4.77 14.59
N SER A 54 -7.95 -3.85 15.04
CA SER A 54 -9.39 -4.05 14.90
C SER A 54 -9.80 -3.88 13.43
N ARG A 55 -10.88 -4.54 13.04
CA ARG A 55 -11.44 -4.38 11.70
C ARG A 55 -11.85 -2.93 11.45
N ARG A 56 -12.35 -2.25 12.47
CA ARG A 56 -12.74 -0.84 12.36
C ARG A 56 -11.55 0.04 12.02
N THR A 57 -10.42 -0.18 12.70
CA THR A 57 -9.19 0.56 12.40
C THR A 57 -8.75 0.32 10.97
N LEU A 58 -8.78 -0.94 10.50
CA LEU A 58 -8.43 -1.27 9.14
C LEU A 58 -9.37 -0.58 8.13
N THR A 59 -10.68 -0.61 8.40
CA THR A 59 -11.67 0.05 7.55
C THR A 59 -11.40 1.55 7.46
N ASP A 60 -11.12 2.18 8.60
CA ASP A 60 -10.81 3.61 8.62
C ASP A 60 -9.56 3.94 7.81
N ILE A 61 -8.51 3.13 7.91
CA ILE A 61 -7.29 3.32 7.12
C ILE A 61 -7.60 3.19 5.63
N GLU A 62 -8.32 2.17 5.23
CA GLU A 62 -8.64 1.94 3.81
C GLU A 62 -9.55 3.04 3.23
N GLN A 63 -10.35 3.67 4.07
CA GLN A 63 -11.21 4.78 3.65
C GLN A 63 -10.58 6.15 3.86
N ASN A 64 -9.34 6.20 4.28
CA ASN A 64 -8.62 7.44 4.58
C ASN A 64 -9.33 8.28 5.65
N LYS A 65 -9.90 7.61 6.64
CA LYS A 65 -10.59 8.26 7.76
C LYS A 65 -9.73 8.27 9.00
N GLY A 66 -9.84 9.36 9.76
CA GLY A 66 -9.11 9.51 11.01
C GLY A 66 -7.63 9.73 10.79
N SER A 67 -6.89 9.65 11.89
CA SER A 67 -5.44 9.82 11.89
C SER A 67 -4.85 8.73 12.76
N GLN A 68 -4.16 7.79 12.15
CA GLN A 68 -3.52 6.70 12.86
C GLN A 68 -2.05 7.01 13.10
N ALA A 69 -1.52 6.51 14.22
CA ALA A 69 -0.10 6.61 14.51
C ALA A 69 0.72 5.92 13.40
N GLN A 70 1.91 6.44 13.14
CA GLN A 70 2.79 5.88 12.12
C GLN A 70 3.10 4.41 12.36
N GLY A 71 3.23 3.99 13.63
CA GLY A 71 3.44 2.59 13.98
C GLY A 71 2.31 1.67 13.53
N ILE A 72 1.07 2.15 13.57
CA ILE A 72 -0.09 1.39 13.09
C ILE A 72 -0.04 1.28 11.56
N ILE A 73 0.29 2.36 10.87
CA ILE A 73 0.43 2.35 9.41
C ILE A 73 1.54 1.36 8.99
N ASP A 74 2.69 1.41 9.66
CA ASP A 74 3.78 0.48 9.36
C ASP A 74 3.38 -0.97 9.61
N LYS A 75 2.57 -1.21 10.64
CA LYS A 75 2.08 -2.54 10.96
C LYS A 75 1.20 -3.12 9.85
N VAL A 76 0.31 -2.30 9.27
CA VAL A 76 -0.60 -2.78 8.22
C VAL A 76 0.08 -2.93 6.86
N PHE A 77 1.23 -2.32 6.65
CA PHE A 77 1.98 -2.47 5.40
C PHE A 77 3.13 -3.47 5.51
N LYS A 78 3.48 -3.90 6.72
CA LYS A 78 4.60 -4.83 6.95
C LYS A 78 4.49 -6.15 6.18
N PRO A 79 3.29 -6.79 6.05
CA PRO A 79 3.18 -8.03 5.29
C PRO A 79 3.59 -7.91 3.83
N PHE A 80 3.59 -6.69 3.29
CA PHE A 80 4.01 -6.44 1.91
C PHE A 80 5.46 -5.96 1.82
N GLY A 81 6.17 -5.91 2.95
CA GLY A 81 7.54 -5.40 2.97
C GLY A 81 7.64 -3.90 2.77
N VAL A 82 6.59 -3.16 3.10
CA VAL A 82 6.48 -1.71 2.87
C VAL A 82 6.46 -0.99 4.21
N LYS A 83 7.10 0.16 4.26
CA LYS A 83 7.14 1.02 5.45
C LYS A 83 6.79 2.46 5.07
N SER A 84 6.41 3.24 6.07
CA SER A 84 6.18 4.67 5.89
C SER A 84 7.48 5.38 5.53
N SER A 85 7.40 6.34 4.64
CA SER A 85 8.53 7.17 4.24
C SER A 85 8.02 8.49 3.70
N LEU A 86 8.95 9.41 3.46
CA LEU A 86 8.63 10.71 2.89
C LEU A 86 8.80 10.67 1.38
N ALA A 87 7.93 11.39 0.69
CA ALA A 87 8.02 11.55 -0.75
C ALA A 87 7.87 13.04 -1.10
N PRO A 88 8.44 13.48 -2.24
CA PRO A 88 8.23 14.86 -2.66
C PRO A 88 6.75 15.16 -2.88
N ILE A 89 6.33 16.37 -2.55
CA ILE A 89 4.93 16.79 -2.75
C ILE A 89 4.59 16.87 -4.23
N GLN A 90 5.54 17.40 -5.03
CA GLN A 90 5.29 17.61 -6.46
C GLN A 90 5.53 16.32 -7.25
N PRO A 91 4.56 15.89 -8.08
CA PRO A 91 4.69 14.64 -8.83
C PRO A 91 5.92 14.56 -9.72
N HIS A 92 6.35 15.68 -10.32
CA HIS A 92 7.54 15.65 -11.18
C HIS A 92 8.82 15.38 -10.39
N MET A 93 8.89 15.87 -9.15
CA MET A 93 10.03 15.56 -8.27
C MET A 93 10.01 14.10 -7.82
N ALA A 94 8.82 13.58 -7.54
CA ALA A 94 8.67 12.16 -7.23
C ALA A 94 9.09 11.29 -8.40
N CYS A 95 8.77 11.72 -9.63
CA CYS A 95 9.19 11.02 -10.82
C CYS A 95 10.71 10.98 -10.96
N TYR A 96 11.39 12.10 -10.73
CA TYR A 96 12.85 12.14 -10.72
C TYR A 96 13.45 11.20 -9.67
N LEU A 97 12.83 11.14 -8.51
CA LEU A 97 13.27 10.24 -7.44
C LEU A 97 13.19 8.77 -7.90
N LEU A 98 12.11 8.41 -8.57
CA LEU A 98 11.86 7.02 -8.99
C LEU A 98 12.75 6.59 -10.16
N VAL A 99 13.01 7.49 -11.12
CA VAL A 99 13.77 7.15 -12.32
C VAL A 99 15.23 7.61 -12.28
N GLY A 100 15.57 8.36 -11.24
CA GLY A 100 16.89 8.96 -11.13
C GLY A 100 17.01 10.26 -11.93
N LYS A 101 17.99 11.08 -11.53
CA LYS A 101 18.23 12.34 -12.16
C LYS A 101 18.98 12.12 -13.49
N ARG A 102 18.41 12.63 -14.57
CA ARG A 102 19.08 12.62 -15.88
C ARG A 102 19.86 13.91 -16.06
N GLU A 103 21.06 13.75 -16.48
CA GLU A 103 21.90 14.87 -16.88
C GLU A 103 21.77 15.12 -18.38
#